data_b29383d3488e39f8117608f5021c755f
#
_entry.id   b29383d3488e39f8117608f5021c755f
#
_cell.length_a   1.000
_cell.length_b   1.000
_cell.length_c   1.000
_cell.angle_alpha   90.00
_cell.angle_beta   90.00
_cell.angle_gamma   90.00
#
_symmetry.space_group_name_H-M   'P 1'
#
loop_
_entity.id
_entity.type
_entity.pdbx_description
1 polymer ?
#
loop_
_entity_poly.entity_id
_entity_poly.type
_entity_poly.pdbx_seq_one_letter_code
_entity_poly.pdbx_strand_id
1 'polypeptide(L)'
;QGLNGTIWALIALDSNNYATSDPTIRQQCVDAIVAAQHDDGGWSLMANKTFPSDPDITGMALTALYPYRNQLEVAEACGEAFDCLSAIQNDDGTYSSGGAKCSESCSWVIVSTTTWGINPDTDSRFIKNGKSVVDGLLAHYLPDSATFQHIIGAGSNAMATDQSCYALVAYDRFLNSKSALFDYSDVTFDAAPETDEMTAILGVPEKINEGDSFNAVISINKWDNEAGYKLIDLIVNVPEG
;
A
#
# COMPACT_ATOMS: atom_id res chain seq x y z
N GLN A 1 -2.32 -9.46 13.47
CA GLN A 1 -2.18 -8.76 12.18
C GLN A 1 -1.21 -7.57 12.26
N GLY A 2 -0.72 -7.25 13.47
CA GLY A 2 0.22 -6.16 13.67
C GLY A 2 -0.32 -4.80 13.28
N LEU A 3 0.58 -3.85 12.97
CA LEU A 3 0.25 -2.48 12.64
C LEU A 3 -0.37 -2.32 11.23
N ASN A 4 -0.15 -3.28 10.33
CA ASN A 4 -0.63 -3.23 8.94
C ASN A 4 -2.14 -3.01 8.83
N GLY A 5 -2.93 -3.67 9.69
CA GLY A 5 -4.39 -3.53 9.65
C GLY A 5 -4.83 -2.08 9.85
N THR A 6 -4.24 -1.39 10.82
CA THR A 6 -4.52 0.01 11.14
C THR A 6 -4.07 0.95 10.02
N ILE A 7 -2.86 0.74 9.49
CA ILE A 7 -2.29 1.53 8.39
C ILE A 7 -3.17 1.43 7.14
N TRP A 8 -3.47 0.20 6.70
CA TRP A 8 -4.26 0.00 5.49
C TRP A 8 -5.73 0.44 5.63
N ALA A 9 -6.30 0.32 6.84
CA ALA A 9 -7.63 0.86 7.10
C ALA A 9 -7.65 2.38 6.90
N LEU A 10 -6.63 3.09 7.41
CA LEU A 10 -6.54 4.54 7.27
C LEU A 10 -6.33 4.96 5.81
N ILE A 11 -5.39 4.32 5.09
CA ILE A 11 -5.16 4.56 3.65
C ILE A 11 -6.46 4.36 2.86
N ALA A 12 -7.15 3.25 3.08
CA ALA A 12 -8.38 2.93 2.37
C ALA A 12 -9.50 3.95 2.65
N LEU A 13 -9.69 4.35 3.91
CA LEU A 13 -10.70 5.32 4.28
C LEU A 13 -10.44 6.71 3.69
N ASP A 14 -9.17 7.09 3.59
CA ASP A 14 -8.78 8.43 3.15
C ASP A 14 -8.61 8.55 1.63
N SER A 15 -8.41 7.43 0.92
CA SER A 15 -8.13 7.44 -0.52
C SER A 15 -9.20 8.17 -1.35
N ASN A 16 -10.45 8.14 -0.91
CA ASN A 16 -11.57 8.90 -1.50
C ASN A 16 -12.51 9.45 -0.42
N ASN A 17 -11.96 9.75 0.75
CA ASN A 17 -12.71 10.29 1.90
C ASN A 17 -14.00 9.51 2.21
N TYR A 18 -13.91 8.18 2.24
CA TYR A 18 -15.07 7.32 2.48
C TYR A 18 -15.74 7.58 3.83
N ALA A 19 -17.06 7.62 3.83
CA ALA A 19 -17.85 7.79 5.05
C ALA A 19 -17.70 6.58 5.99
N THR A 20 -17.71 6.86 7.29
CA THR A 20 -17.64 5.83 8.34
C THR A 20 -18.81 5.99 9.30
N SER A 21 -19.27 4.89 9.90
CA SER A 21 -20.30 4.92 10.94
C SER A 21 -19.77 5.47 12.28
N ASP A 22 -18.46 5.36 12.52
CA ASP A 22 -17.77 5.94 13.66
C ASP A 22 -16.90 7.11 13.19
N PRO A 23 -17.27 8.36 13.49
CA PRO A 23 -16.50 9.54 13.07
C PRO A 23 -15.11 9.62 13.72
N THR A 24 -14.83 8.86 14.77
CA THR A 24 -13.56 8.88 15.50
C THR A 24 -12.57 7.84 15.00
N ILE A 25 -12.97 6.91 14.13
CA ILE A 25 -12.13 5.77 13.73
C ILE A 25 -10.81 6.19 13.07
N ARG A 26 -10.83 7.25 12.26
CA ARG A 26 -9.62 7.77 11.64
C ARG A 26 -8.61 8.26 12.68
N GLN A 27 -9.07 9.06 13.64
CA GLN A 27 -8.19 9.56 14.70
C GLN A 27 -7.68 8.42 15.57
N GLN A 28 -8.51 7.42 15.88
CA GLN A 28 -8.06 6.23 16.61
C GLN A 28 -6.95 5.48 15.85
N CYS A 29 -7.04 5.38 14.51
CA CYS A 29 -5.98 4.80 13.69
C CYS A 29 -4.69 5.66 13.74
N VAL A 30 -4.81 6.98 13.61
CA VAL A 30 -3.67 7.91 13.72
C VAL A 30 -2.97 7.76 15.06
N ASP A 31 -3.73 7.84 16.14
CA ASP A 31 -3.19 7.74 17.52
C ASP A 31 -2.48 6.39 17.73
N ALA A 32 -3.07 5.30 17.22
CA ALA A 32 -2.48 3.97 17.32
C ALA A 32 -1.17 3.84 16.53
N ILE A 33 -1.09 4.43 15.33
CA ILE A 33 0.14 4.43 14.53
C ILE A 33 1.22 5.25 15.22
N VAL A 34 0.92 6.48 15.65
CA VAL A 34 1.87 7.35 16.35
C VAL A 34 2.38 6.68 17.63
N ALA A 35 1.47 6.13 18.46
CA ALA A 35 1.85 5.45 19.71
C ALA A 35 2.75 4.20 19.51
N ALA A 36 2.71 3.60 18.32
CA ALA A 36 3.52 2.41 17.98
C ALA A 36 4.93 2.75 17.48
N GLN A 37 5.27 4.04 17.32
CA GLN A 37 6.57 4.48 16.83
C GLN A 37 7.70 4.03 17.80
N HIS A 38 8.81 3.59 17.21
CA HIS A 38 10.01 3.16 17.96
C HIS A 38 10.89 4.34 18.32
N ASP A 39 11.83 4.09 19.24
CA ASP A 39 12.77 5.12 19.72
C ASP A 39 13.77 5.58 18.61
N ASP A 40 13.93 4.80 17.53
CA ASP A 40 14.72 5.16 16.36
C ASP A 40 13.91 5.95 15.31
N GLY A 41 12.66 6.27 15.60
CA GLY A 41 11.75 7.07 14.78
C GLY A 41 10.96 6.28 13.72
N GLY A 42 11.22 5.00 13.49
CA GLY A 42 10.48 4.20 12.52
C GLY A 42 9.40 3.32 13.15
N TRP A 43 8.87 2.39 12.35
CA TRP A 43 7.87 1.41 12.77
C TRP A 43 8.24 0.00 12.32
N SER A 44 7.67 -1.00 12.99
CA SER A 44 7.71 -2.40 12.58
C SER A 44 6.33 -3.05 12.62
N LEU A 45 6.21 -4.20 11.93
CA LEU A 45 4.93 -4.90 11.79
C LEU A 45 4.27 -5.23 13.14
N MET A 46 5.05 -5.63 14.11
CA MET A 46 4.52 -6.14 15.39
C MET A 46 4.21 -5.05 16.41
N ALA A 47 4.35 -3.79 16.07
CA ALA A 47 4.20 -2.68 17.03
C ALA A 47 4.95 -2.91 18.35
N ASN A 48 6.05 -3.66 18.30
CA ASN A 48 6.86 -4.02 19.45
C ASN A 48 8.23 -3.34 19.30
N LYS A 49 8.46 -2.35 20.13
CA LYS A 49 9.67 -1.50 20.12
C LYS A 49 11.00 -2.26 20.30
N THR A 50 10.95 -3.56 20.64
CA THR A 50 12.15 -4.41 20.73
C THR A 50 12.69 -4.87 19.39
N PHE A 51 11.88 -4.78 18.33
CA PHE A 51 12.33 -5.05 16.96
C PHE A 51 12.91 -3.77 16.34
N PRO A 52 13.91 -3.89 15.45
CA PRO A 52 14.37 -2.74 14.67
C PRO A 52 13.23 -2.23 13.77
N SER A 53 13.26 -0.93 13.47
CA SER A 53 12.34 -0.35 12.49
C SER A 53 12.53 -1.01 11.13
N ASP A 54 11.41 -1.18 10.44
CA ASP A 54 11.33 -1.81 9.13
C ASP A 54 10.98 -0.75 8.07
N PRO A 55 11.73 -0.64 6.96
CA PRO A 55 11.48 0.39 5.97
C PRO A 55 10.13 0.27 5.29
N ASP A 56 9.59 -0.96 5.11
CA ASP A 56 8.28 -1.19 4.51
C ASP A 56 7.19 -0.59 5.39
N ILE A 57 7.17 -0.98 6.67
CA ILE A 57 6.15 -0.53 7.63
C ILE A 57 6.29 0.97 7.91
N THR A 58 7.53 1.47 7.98
CA THR A 58 7.79 2.91 8.15
C THR A 58 7.27 3.70 6.94
N GLY A 59 7.52 3.25 5.72
CA GLY A 59 6.99 3.87 4.51
C GLY A 59 5.46 3.82 4.44
N MET A 60 4.87 2.68 4.80
CA MET A 60 3.41 2.53 4.88
C MET A 60 2.79 3.48 5.91
N ALA A 61 3.38 3.59 7.10
CA ALA A 61 2.89 4.48 8.16
C ALA A 61 2.97 5.96 7.74
N LEU A 62 4.10 6.38 7.16
CA LEU A 62 4.27 7.72 6.60
C LEU A 62 3.21 8.05 5.55
N THR A 63 2.90 7.09 4.67
CA THR A 63 1.87 7.25 3.63
C THR A 63 0.47 7.43 4.26
N ALA A 64 0.13 6.62 5.27
CA ALA A 64 -1.15 6.70 5.96
C ALA A 64 -1.32 8.00 6.77
N LEU A 65 -0.23 8.51 7.35
CA LEU A 65 -0.25 9.69 8.21
C LEU A 65 -0.23 11.01 7.43
N TYR A 66 0.06 11.00 6.13
CA TYR A 66 0.18 12.22 5.33
C TYR A 66 -1.05 13.17 5.40
N PRO A 67 -2.31 12.70 5.36
CA PRO A 67 -3.48 13.58 5.49
C PRO A 67 -3.51 14.35 6.83
N TYR A 68 -2.86 13.81 7.86
CA TYR A 68 -2.86 14.32 9.24
C TYR A 68 -1.60 15.14 9.60
N ARG A 69 -0.73 15.45 8.64
CA ARG A 69 0.55 16.13 8.79
C ARG A 69 0.52 17.50 9.46
N ASN A 70 -0.66 18.10 9.56
CA ASN A 70 -0.85 19.36 10.28
C ASN A 70 -1.07 19.19 11.80
N GLN A 71 -1.24 17.97 12.28
CA GLN A 71 -1.24 17.66 13.72
C GLN A 71 0.22 17.62 14.19
N LEU A 72 0.53 18.32 15.29
CA LEU A 72 1.90 18.47 15.77
C LEU A 72 2.58 17.11 16.02
N GLU A 73 1.91 16.22 16.73
CA GLU A 73 2.41 14.88 17.07
C GLU A 73 2.70 14.03 15.82
N VAL A 74 1.85 14.15 14.79
CA VAL A 74 2.06 13.46 13.51
C VAL A 74 3.23 14.06 12.75
N ALA A 75 3.36 15.40 12.74
CA ALA A 75 4.47 16.07 12.07
C ALA A 75 5.81 15.70 12.68
N GLU A 76 5.90 15.67 14.01
CA GLU A 76 7.08 15.25 14.75
C GLU A 76 7.43 13.78 14.46
N ALA A 77 6.47 12.87 14.62
CA ALA A 77 6.65 11.44 14.36
C ALA A 77 7.10 11.16 12.91
N CYS A 78 6.50 11.83 11.93
CA CYS A 78 6.89 11.65 10.53
C CYS A 78 8.26 12.26 10.22
N GLY A 79 8.64 13.36 10.87
CA GLY A 79 10.00 13.92 10.78
C GLY A 79 11.05 12.92 11.22
N GLU A 80 10.89 12.34 12.42
CA GLU A 80 11.77 11.30 12.96
C GLU A 80 11.82 10.05 12.06
N ALA A 81 10.69 9.68 11.43
CA ALA A 81 10.63 8.54 10.55
C ALA A 81 11.41 8.75 9.24
N PHE A 82 11.42 9.95 8.67
CA PHE A 82 12.27 10.24 7.52
C PHE A 82 13.75 10.24 7.89
N ASP A 83 14.11 10.68 9.08
CA ASP A 83 15.48 10.60 9.59
C ASP A 83 15.90 9.13 9.80
N CYS A 84 15.01 8.30 10.34
CA CYS A 84 15.21 6.86 10.46
C CYS A 84 15.44 6.22 9.09
N LEU A 85 14.55 6.45 8.11
CA LEU A 85 14.70 5.92 6.75
C LEU A 85 16.01 6.37 6.12
N SER A 86 16.40 7.63 6.29
CA SER A 86 17.69 8.11 5.81
C SER A 86 18.86 7.37 6.47
N ALA A 87 18.79 7.09 7.76
CA ALA A 87 19.86 6.43 8.50
C ALA A 87 20.04 4.94 8.13
N ILE A 88 18.94 4.24 7.86
CA ILE A 88 18.98 2.79 7.57
C ILE A 88 19.14 2.45 6.08
N GLN A 89 19.24 3.45 5.21
CA GLN A 89 19.50 3.23 3.78
C GLN A 89 20.89 2.64 3.57
N ASN A 90 20.99 1.59 2.75
CA ASN A 90 22.26 0.95 2.41
C ASN A 90 23.10 1.86 1.46
N ASP A 91 24.40 1.63 1.44
CA ASP A 91 25.40 2.37 0.65
C ASP A 91 25.14 2.34 -0.88
N ASP A 92 24.38 1.35 -1.36
CA ASP A 92 24.02 1.18 -2.77
C ASP A 92 22.62 1.73 -3.12
N GLY A 93 22.02 2.50 -2.22
CA GLY A 93 20.70 3.07 -2.41
C GLY A 93 19.54 2.15 -2.04
N THR A 94 19.78 0.86 -1.81
CA THR A 94 18.75 -0.12 -1.43
C THR A 94 18.32 0.04 0.03
N TYR A 95 17.25 -0.69 0.38
CA TYR A 95 16.80 -0.89 1.76
C TYR A 95 16.75 -2.38 2.10
N SER A 96 16.82 -2.69 3.39
CA SER A 96 16.78 -4.08 3.87
C SER A 96 15.64 -4.28 4.86
N SER A 97 14.87 -5.35 4.70
CA SER A 97 13.91 -5.87 5.67
C SER A 97 14.28 -7.31 6.04
N GLY A 98 14.17 -7.67 7.32
CA GLY A 98 14.55 -9.00 7.78
C GLY A 98 16.01 -9.41 7.52
N GLY A 99 16.89 -8.43 7.31
CA GLY A 99 18.32 -8.64 7.02
C GLY A 99 18.65 -8.88 5.54
N ALA A 100 17.69 -8.82 4.65
CA ALA A 100 17.88 -8.93 3.20
C ALA A 100 17.53 -7.62 2.48
N LYS A 101 18.32 -7.23 1.48
CA LYS A 101 17.98 -6.13 0.57
C LYS A 101 16.84 -6.57 -0.32
N CYS A 102 15.72 -5.86 -0.27
CA CYS A 102 14.53 -6.22 -1.05
C CYS A 102 13.90 -5.02 -1.75
N SER A 103 13.28 -5.31 -2.89
CA SER A 103 12.65 -4.31 -3.73
C SER A 103 11.45 -3.63 -3.06
N GLU A 104 10.69 -4.38 -2.27
CA GLU A 104 9.51 -3.90 -1.56
C GLU A 104 9.87 -2.79 -0.58
N SER A 105 11.01 -2.91 0.12
CA SER A 105 11.51 -1.86 1.01
C SER A 105 11.84 -0.57 0.27
N CYS A 106 12.51 -0.66 -0.89
CA CYS A 106 12.75 0.50 -1.75
C CYS A 106 11.42 1.09 -2.24
N SER A 107 10.47 0.24 -2.60
CA SER A 107 9.16 0.65 -3.13
C SER A 107 8.37 1.48 -2.12
N TRP A 108 8.29 1.06 -0.87
CA TRP A 108 7.55 1.80 0.15
C TRP A 108 8.24 3.11 0.56
N VAL A 109 9.56 3.18 0.50
CA VAL A 109 10.28 4.44 0.69
C VAL A 109 9.98 5.41 -0.47
N ILE A 110 9.93 4.95 -1.72
CA ILE A 110 9.54 5.78 -2.87
C ILE A 110 8.09 6.27 -2.74
N VAL A 111 7.15 5.39 -2.40
CA VAL A 111 5.74 5.77 -2.21
C VAL A 111 5.60 6.83 -1.12
N SER A 112 6.23 6.62 0.03
CA SER A 112 6.12 7.57 1.15
C SER A 112 6.76 8.93 0.83
N THR A 113 7.96 8.94 0.27
CA THR A 113 8.67 10.19 -0.08
C THR A 113 7.87 11.00 -1.09
N THR A 114 7.39 10.36 -2.17
CA THR A 114 6.58 11.04 -3.19
C THR A 114 5.24 11.55 -2.64
N THR A 115 4.59 10.80 -1.74
CA THR A 115 3.38 11.24 -1.03
C THR A 115 3.63 12.53 -0.23
N TRP A 116 4.80 12.65 0.38
CA TRP A 116 5.21 13.84 1.14
C TRP A 116 5.84 14.97 0.30
N GLY A 117 5.82 14.85 -1.02
CA GLY A 117 6.37 15.86 -1.92
C GLY A 117 7.91 15.89 -1.96
N ILE A 118 8.55 14.81 -1.50
CA ILE A 118 10.00 14.64 -1.48
C ILE A 118 10.41 13.85 -2.72
N ASN A 119 11.38 14.35 -3.49
CA ASN A 119 11.89 13.62 -4.65
C ASN A 119 12.87 12.52 -4.21
N PRO A 120 12.51 11.22 -4.36
CA PRO A 120 13.33 10.10 -3.90
C PRO A 120 14.65 9.94 -4.66
N ASP A 121 14.77 10.57 -5.83
CA ASP A 121 15.95 10.47 -6.70
C ASP A 121 16.95 11.62 -6.53
N THR A 122 16.52 12.74 -5.92
CA THR A 122 17.37 13.93 -5.81
C THR A 122 17.52 14.49 -4.39
N ASP A 123 16.66 14.10 -3.45
CA ASP A 123 16.79 14.53 -2.06
C ASP A 123 18.00 13.83 -1.41
N SER A 124 18.91 14.63 -0.85
CA SER A 124 20.18 14.14 -0.30
C SER A 124 20.04 13.14 0.83
N ARG A 125 18.90 13.10 1.54
CA ARG A 125 18.62 12.12 2.59
C ARG A 125 18.52 10.70 2.06
N PHE A 126 18.08 10.54 0.80
CA PHE A 126 17.83 9.26 0.14
C PHE A 126 18.85 8.92 -0.94
N ILE A 127 20.04 9.55 -0.86
CA ILE A 127 21.19 9.28 -1.73
C ILE A 127 22.37 8.82 -0.86
N LYS A 128 22.87 7.61 -1.11
CA LYS A 128 24.09 7.07 -0.48
C LYS A 128 25.11 6.72 -1.56
N ASN A 129 26.34 7.24 -1.41
CA ASN A 129 27.44 7.03 -2.37
C ASN A 129 27.04 7.34 -3.83
N GLY A 130 26.16 8.34 -4.04
CA GLY A 130 25.68 8.72 -5.36
C GLY A 130 24.61 7.79 -5.94
N LYS A 131 24.02 6.91 -5.12
CA LYS A 131 22.92 6.05 -5.46
C LYS A 131 21.66 6.45 -4.71
N SER A 132 20.59 6.74 -5.45
CA SER A 132 19.28 7.04 -4.89
C SER A 132 18.50 5.78 -4.52
N VAL A 133 17.39 5.93 -3.79
CA VAL A 133 16.48 4.80 -3.56
C VAL A 133 15.83 4.32 -4.86
N VAL A 134 15.69 5.18 -5.88
CA VAL A 134 15.22 4.78 -7.22
C VAL A 134 16.26 3.89 -7.90
N ASP A 135 17.56 4.24 -7.83
CA ASP A 135 18.65 3.35 -8.27
C ASP A 135 18.60 2.01 -7.53
N GLY A 136 18.36 2.05 -6.20
CA GLY A 136 18.22 0.86 -5.36
C GLY A 136 17.08 -0.05 -5.82
N LEU A 137 15.92 0.51 -6.14
CA LEU A 137 14.78 -0.24 -6.68
C LEU A 137 15.13 -0.84 -8.06
N LEU A 138 15.69 -0.03 -8.95
CA LEU A 138 16.02 -0.46 -10.31
C LEU A 138 17.11 -1.56 -10.37
N ALA A 139 17.93 -1.70 -9.32
CA ALA A 139 18.87 -2.82 -9.20
C ALA A 139 18.16 -4.19 -9.09
N HIS A 140 16.90 -4.21 -8.71
CA HIS A 140 16.07 -5.42 -8.65
C HIS A 140 15.32 -5.73 -9.95
N TYR A 141 15.41 -4.86 -10.97
CA TYR A 141 14.72 -5.06 -12.24
C TYR A 141 15.36 -6.15 -13.09
N LEU A 142 14.53 -6.99 -13.70
CA LEU A 142 14.90 -8.06 -14.63
C LEU A 142 14.42 -7.68 -16.04
N PRO A 143 15.30 -7.14 -16.91
CA PRO A 143 14.88 -6.60 -18.20
C PRO A 143 14.32 -7.67 -19.13
N ASP A 144 14.83 -8.90 -19.09
CA ASP A 144 14.43 -9.99 -20.01
C ASP A 144 12.96 -10.42 -19.78
N SER A 145 12.47 -10.31 -18.55
CA SER A 145 11.10 -10.66 -18.18
C SER A 145 10.21 -9.45 -17.91
N ALA A 146 10.77 -8.24 -17.88
CA ALA A 146 10.11 -7.02 -17.47
C ALA A 146 9.46 -7.11 -16.07
N THR A 147 10.13 -7.79 -15.13
CA THR A 147 9.67 -8.03 -13.77
C THR A 147 10.70 -7.57 -12.75
N PHE A 148 10.32 -7.62 -11.46
CA PHE A 148 11.25 -7.38 -10.37
C PHE A 148 11.47 -8.65 -9.55
N GLN A 149 12.64 -8.72 -8.93
CA GLN A 149 13.00 -9.78 -7.99
C GLN A 149 12.93 -9.22 -6.56
N HIS A 150 12.48 -10.06 -5.63
CA HIS A 150 12.46 -9.73 -4.21
C HIS A 150 13.88 -9.45 -3.68
N ILE A 151 14.78 -10.41 -3.87
CA ILE A 151 16.20 -10.32 -3.53
C ILE A 151 17.00 -10.45 -4.83
N ILE A 152 18.06 -9.66 -4.99
CA ILE A 152 18.92 -9.70 -6.18
C ILE A 152 19.50 -11.10 -6.37
N GLY A 153 19.30 -11.68 -7.53
CA GLY A 153 19.70 -13.04 -7.88
C GLY A 153 18.67 -14.13 -7.59
N ALA A 154 17.52 -13.82 -6.97
CA ALA A 154 16.49 -14.82 -6.66
C ALA A 154 15.50 -15.08 -7.82
N GLY A 155 15.56 -14.27 -8.89
CA GLY A 155 14.64 -14.38 -10.02
C GLY A 155 13.33 -13.61 -9.83
N SER A 156 12.45 -13.68 -10.83
CA SER A 156 11.17 -12.96 -10.85
C SER A 156 10.28 -13.32 -9.66
N ASN A 157 9.66 -12.29 -9.07
CA ASN A 157 8.72 -12.43 -7.96
C ASN A 157 7.48 -11.55 -8.21
N ALA A 158 6.29 -12.12 -8.08
CA ALA A 158 5.04 -11.43 -8.40
C ALA A 158 4.77 -10.25 -7.44
N MET A 159 4.95 -10.43 -6.13
CA MET A 159 4.74 -9.37 -5.14
C MET A 159 5.77 -8.24 -5.30
N ALA A 160 7.04 -8.60 -5.51
CA ALA A 160 8.09 -7.62 -5.80
C ALA A 160 7.78 -6.81 -7.07
N THR A 161 7.29 -7.47 -8.12
CA THR A 161 6.91 -6.79 -9.37
C THR A 161 5.73 -5.85 -9.16
N ASP A 162 4.68 -6.30 -8.48
CA ASP A 162 3.49 -5.49 -8.17
C ASP A 162 3.90 -4.24 -7.37
N GLN A 163 4.63 -4.42 -6.27
CA GLN A 163 5.03 -3.31 -5.41
C GLN A 163 6.01 -2.35 -6.09
N SER A 164 6.94 -2.86 -6.88
CA SER A 164 7.85 -2.01 -7.65
C SER A 164 7.11 -1.21 -8.73
N CYS A 165 6.13 -1.82 -9.40
CA CYS A 165 5.34 -1.12 -10.41
C CYS A 165 4.53 0.03 -9.79
N TYR A 166 3.83 -0.16 -8.68
CA TYR A 166 3.10 0.95 -8.09
C TYR A 166 4.01 2.02 -7.49
N ALA A 167 5.20 1.67 -7.01
CA ALA A 167 6.18 2.65 -6.57
C ALA A 167 6.69 3.53 -7.74
N LEU A 168 6.94 2.93 -8.91
CA LEU A 168 7.30 3.68 -10.11
C LEU A 168 6.13 4.55 -10.61
N VAL A 169 4.88 4.08 -10.49
CA VAL A 169 3.69 4.89 -10.76
C VAL A 169 3.59 6.07 -9.78
N ALA A 170 3.86 5.85 -8.48
CA ALA A 170 3.89 6.93 -7.49
C ALA A 170 4.94 8.00 -7.85
N TYR A 171 6.12 7.56 -8.29
CA TYR A 171 7.18 8.46 -8.71
C TYR A 171 6.84 9.21 -10.02
N ASP A 172 6.27 8.54 -11.02
CA ASP A 172 5.79 9.19 -12.24
C ASP A 172 4.70 10.24 -11.95
N ARG A 173 3.72 9.91 -11.10
CA ARG A 173 2.68 10.84 -10.66
C ARG A 173 3.28 12.07 -9.97
N PHE A 174 4.26 11.87 -9.10
CA PHE A 174 4.99 12.95 -8.42
C PHE A 174 5.71 13.86 -9.44
N LEU A 175 6.45 13.30 -10.40
CA LEU A 175 7.16 14.08 -11.44
C LEU A 175 6.21 14.87 -12.33
N ASN A 176 4.99 14.37 -12.52
CA ASN A 176 3.95 15.01 -13.33
C ASN A 176 2.97 15.86 -12.50
N SER A 177 3.28 16.16 -11.24
CA SER A 177 2.46 16.98 -10.33
C SER A 177 1.00 16.48 -10.21
N LYS A 178 0.82 15.16 -10.18
CA LYS A 178 -0.46 14.49 -9.91
C LYS A 178 -0.65 14.25 -8.42
N SER A 179 -1.86 13.89 -8.01
CA SER A 179 -2.13 13.45 -6.63
C SER A 179 -1.27 12.25 -6.23
N ALA A 180 -1.05 12.02 -4.92
CA ALA A 180 -0.30 10.88 -4.44
C ALA A 180 -0.97 9.55 -4.85
N LEU A 181 -0.22 8.44 -4.81
CA LEU A 181 -0.67 7.14 -5.32
C LEU A 181 -2.03 6.69 -4.76
N PHE A 182 -2.26 6.91 -3.47
CA PHE A 182 -3.50 6.52 -2.77
C PHE A 182 -4.47 7.68 -2.56
N ASP A 183 -4.27 8.82 -3.22
CA ASP A 183 -5.19 9.94 -3.24
C ASP A 183 -5.92 9.94 -4.59
N TYR A 184 -7.19 9.56 -4.59
CA TYR A 184 -8.01 9.45 -5.80
C TYR A 184 -8.80 10.72 -6.13
N SER A 185 -8.43 11.87 -5.52
CA SER A 185 -9.11 13.14 -5.75
C SER A 185 -9.02 13.64 -7.20
N ASP A 186 -8.01 13.21 -7.95
CA ASP A 186 -7.82 13.54 -9.38
C ASP A 186 -8.32 12.43 -10.33
N VAL A 187 -8.92 11.36 -9.79
CA VAL A 187 -9.44 10.25 -10.59
C VAL A 187 -10.94 10.42 -10.77
N THR A 188 -11.37 10.54 -12.00
CA THR A 188 -12.79 10.38 -12.36
C THR A 188 -13.07 8.90 -12.57
N PHE A 189 -13.80 8.32 -11.63
CA PHE A 189 -14.39 7.01 -11.90
C PHE A 189 -15.53 7.23 -12.90
N ASP A 190 -15.42 6.66 -14.09
CA ASP A 190 -16.60 6.56 -14.94
C ASP A 190 -17.68 5.89 -14.11
N ALA A 191 -18.79 6.60 -13.90
CA ALA A 191 -19.94 5.98 -13.27
C ALA A 191 -20.21 4.69 -14.05
N ALA A 192 -20.23 3.56 -13.33
CA ALA A 192 -20.72 2.34 -13.96
C ALA A 192 -22.01 2.71 -14.70
N PRO A 193 -22.19 2.30 -15.97
CA PRO A 193 -23.39 2.66 -16.69
C PRO A 193 -24.58 2.41 -15.76
N GLU A 194 -25.41 3.45 -15.58
CA GLU A 194 -26.65 3.32 -14.82
C GLU A 194 -27.54 2.34 -15.57
N THR A 195 -27.27 1.07 -15.38
CA THR A 195 -28.25 0.05 -15.74
C THR A 195 -29.25 0.03 -14.59
N ASP A 196 -30.50 0.22 -14.90
CA ASP A 196 -31.60 0.10 -13.93
C ASP A 196 -31.71 -1.33 -13.36
N GLU A 197 -30.85 -2.23 -13.79
CA GLU A 197 -30.84 -3.63 -13.39
C GLU A 197 -29.73 -3.90 -12.35
N MET A 198 -30.10 -4.60 -11.29
CA MET A 198 -29.17 -5.16 -10.34
C MET A 198 -28.32 -6.23 -11.04
N THR A 199 -27.01 -6.06 -11.05
CA THR A 199 -26.10 -7.05 -11.64
C THR A 199 -25.34 -7.78 -10.54
N ALA A 200 -25.26 -9.09 -10.68
CA ALA A 200 -24.43 -9.94 -9.83
C ALA A 200 -23.30 -10.54 -10.66
N ILE A 201 -22.07 -10.43 -10.15
CA ILE A 201 -20.89 -11.04 -10.77
C ILE A 201 -20.42 -12.16 -9.85
N LEU A 202 -20.32 -13.36 -10.44
CA LEU A 202 -19.78 -14.53 -9.75
C LEU A 202 -18.30 -14.70 -10.11
N GLY A 203 -17.43 -14.51 -9.13
CA GLY A 203 -16.00 -14.83 -9.24
C GLY A 203 -15.75 -16.26 -8.78
N VAL A 204 -15.32 -17.13 -9.70
CA VAL A 204 -14.90 -18.50 -9.43
C VAL A 204 -13.53 -18.75 -10.07
N PRO A 205 -12.69 -19.67 -9.54
CA PRO A 205 -11.46 -20.06 -10.20
C PRO A 205 -11.70 -20.60 -11.61
N GLU A 206 -10.82 -20.28 -12.56
CA GLU A 206 -10.93 -20.77 -13.95
C GLU A 206 -10.81 -22.29 -14.09
N LYS A 207 -10.15 -22.94 -13.13
CA LYS A 207 -9.97 -24.39 -13.09
C LYS A 207 -10.12 -24.89 -11.66
N ILE A 208 -10.89 -25.95 -11.50
CA ILE A 208 -11.13 -26.66 -10.24
C ILE A 208 -10.94 -28.14 -10.52
N ASN A 209 -10.19 -28.86 -9.68
CA ASN A 209 -10.09 -30.30 -9.77
C ASN A 209 -11.18 -30.97 -8.92
N GLU A 210 -11.52 -32.19 -9.26
CA GLU A 210 -12.46 -32.98 -8.48
C GLU A 210 -11.96 -33.14 -7.02
N GLY A 211 -12.80 -32.77 -6.06
CA GLY A 211 -12.49 -32.82 -4.63
C GLY A 211 -11.86 -31.56 -4.06
N ASP A 212 -11.57 -30.54 -4.87
CA ASP A 212 -11.06 -29.25 -4.39
C ASP A 212 -12.18 -28.43 -3.72
N SER A 213 -11.84 -27.71 -2.64
CA SER A 213 -12.69 -26.70 -2.04
C SER A 213 -12.25 -25.32 -2.52
N PHE A 214 -13.18 -24.46 -2.90
CA PHE A 214 -12.90 -23.09 -3.31
C PHE A 214 -13.92 -22.11 -2.73
N ASN A 215 -13.55 -20.84 -2.68
CA ASN A 215 -14.45 -19.76 -2.32
C ASN A 215 -15.04 -19.13 -3.58
N ALA A 216 -16.36 -19.16 -3.70
CA ALA A 216 -17.07 -18.36 -4.70
C ALA A 216 -17.33 -16.96 -4.11
N VAL A 217 -16.98 -15.91 -4.84
CA VAL A 217 -17.25 -14.52 -4.46
C VAL A 217 -18.38 -14.00 -5.33
N ILE A 218 -19.47 -13.57 -4.70
CA ILE A 218 -20.59 -12.93 -5.40
C ILE A 218 -20.53 -11.45 -5.09
N SER A 219 -20.30 -10.64 -6.12
CA SER A 219 -20.35 -9.19 -6.04
C SER A 219 -21.68 -8.71 -6.61
N ILE A 220 -22.48 -8.04 -5.78
CA ILE A 220 -23.76 -7.45 -6.18
C ILE A 220 -23.57 -5.95 -6.31
N ASN A 221 -23.76 -5.42 -7.51
CA ASN A 221 -23.75 -4.00 -7.78
C ASN A 221 -25.18 -3.44 -7.67
N LYS A 222 -25.29 -2.23 -7.15
CA LYS A 222 -26.57 -1.53 -7.02
C LYS A 222 -27.55 -2.20 -6.02
N TRP A 223 -27.10 -2.31 -4.76
CA TRP A 223 -27.97 -2.69 -3.66
C TRP A 223 -28.77 -1.47 -3.22
N ASP A 224 -30.09 -1.48 -3.43
CA ASP A 224 -30.99 -0.44 -2.93
C ASP A 224 -31.65 -0.90 -1.62
N ASN A 225 -31.20 -0.33 -0.50
CA ASN A 225 -31.75 -0.61 0.81
C ASN A 225 -33.20 -0.09 0.98
N GLU A 226 -33.62 0.89 0.17
CA GLU A 226 -34.97 1.46 0.25
C GLU A 226 -36.01 0.62 -0.50
N ALA A 227 -35.58 -0.19 -1.48
CA ALA A 227 -36.47 -1.06 -2.24
C ALA A 227 -37.06 -2.24 -1.46
N GLY A 228 -36.60 -2.46 -0.23
CA GLY A 228 -37.18 -3.43 0.69
C GLY A 228 -37.06 -4.90 0.25
N TYR A 229 -35.96 -5.28 -0.39
CA TYR A 229 -35.70 -6.70 -0.73
C TYR A 229 -35.69 -7.55 0.55
N LYS A 230 -36.66 -8.45 0.64
CA LYS A 230 -36.84 -9.30 1.83
C LYS A 230 -36.15 -10.66 1.70
N LEU A 231 -35.80 -11.06 0.47
CA LEU A 231 -35.18 -12.37 0.20
C LEU A 231 -34.42 -12.28 -1.12
N ILE A 232 -33.17 -12.79 -1.11
CA ILE A 232 -32.42 -13.08 -2.34
C ILE A 232 -32.19 -14.58 -2.36
N ASP A 233 -32.78 -15.26 -3.33
CA ASP A 233 -32.50 -16.67 -3.57
C ASP A 233 -31.30 -16.81 -4.50
N LEU A 234 -30.22 -17.39 -3.99
CA LEU A 234 -29.08 -17.76 -4.81
C LEU A 234 -29.26 -19.19 -5.31
N ILE A 235 -29.50 -19.34 -6.62
CA ILE A 235 -29.54 -20.65 -7.25
C ILE A 235 -28.22 -20.90 -7.96
N VAL A 236 -27.43 -21.86 -7.46
CA VAL A 236 -26.19 -22.30 -8.10
C VAL A 236 -26.48 -23.56 -8.90
N ASN A 237 -26.48 -23.47 -10.23
CA ASN A 237 -26.56 -24.63 -11.11
C ASN A 237 -25.14 -25.12 -11.38
N VAL A 238 -24.80 -26.29 -10.85
CA VAL A 238 -23.56 -26.98 -11.18
C VAL A 238 -23.82 -27.88 -12.39
N PRO A 239 -23.10 -27.71 -13.51
CA PRO A 239 -23.24 -28.62 -14.64
C PRO A 239 -22.88 -30.04 -14.19
N GLU A 240 -23.68 -31.00 -14.61
CA GLU A 240 -23.29 -32.40 -14.48
C GLU A 240 -22.06 -32.62 -15.39
N GLY A 241 -20.95 -33.09 -14.80
CA GLY A 241 -19.66 -33.33 -15.47
C GLY A 241 -19.67 -34.63 -16.27
#